data_09d74865ce7892a15fd992d70b3ef8dc
#
_entry.id   09d74865ce7892a15fd992d70b3ef8dc
#
_cell.length_a   1.000
_cell.length_b   1.000
_cell.length_c   1.000
_cell.angle_alpha   90.00
_cell.angle_beta   90.00
_cell.angle_gamma   90.00
#
_symmetry.space_group_name_H-M   'P 1'
#
loop_
_entity.id
_entity.type
_entity.pdbx_description
1 polymer ?
#
loop_
_entity_poly.entity_id
_entity_poly.type
_entity_poly.pdbx_seq_one_letter_code
_entity_poly.pdbx_strand_id
1 'polypeptide(L)'
;VKKVFVKTGNFEKFQAAIRAVEARGAPEAGWLLVAGDPARGKSTIVDKWAAQTGAIYLRGKEQWTPSFFLAELAGQLKIDDSLRGKARFQAVITRIGAEQMPVVVDEVQHAMRDNAAVLEVLRDITDLTETIAVLVAGVDDVMRRLARPSLKQIASRIAQVVEFQPNDLGDTALVCQQLADVEIAPDLVAEVHRQSRGLMRPICNAIAGIEAHANRNKLPKVKLADLAGQELCHDWQSRRPQLVKVAAGGR
;
A
#
# COMPACT_ATOMS: atom_id res chain seq x y z
N VAL A 1 1.66 3.45 21.16
CA VAL A 1 1.83 4.03 19.81
C VAL A 1 0.57 4.78 19.41
N LYS A 2 0.70 6.05 19.16
CA LYS A 2 -0.42 6.92 18.72
C LYS A 2 -0.96 6.50 17.35
N LYS A 3 -2.27 6.65 17.19
CA LYS A 3 -2.94 6.42 15.88
C LYS A 3 -3.01 7.73 15.09
N VAL A 4 -1.85 8.26 14.70
CA VAL A 4 -1.73 9.51 13.94
C VAL A 4 -1.16 9.17 12.56
N PHE A 5 -1.61 9.89 11.54
CA PHE A 5 -1.04 9.76 10.20
C PHE A 5 0.20 10.63 10.06
N VAL A 6 1.33 10.02 9.74
CA VAL A 6 2.62 10.72 9.57
C VAL A 6 2.85 11.00 8.08
N LYS A 7 3.12 12.25 7.74
CA LYS A 7 3.43 12.68 6.37
C LYS A 7 4.92 12.45 6.11
N THR A 8 5.24 11.31 5.51
CA THR A 8 6.61 10.94 5.09
C THR A 8 6.89 11.37 3.65
N GLY A 9 8.13 11.28 3.19
CA GLY A 9 8.49 11.55 1.81
C GLY A 9 7.71 10.72 0.79
N ASN A 10 7.28 9.49 1.13
CA ASN A 10 6.40 8.69 0.28
C ASN A 10 4.99 9.30 0.15
N PHE A 11 4.48 9.94 1.20
CA PHE A 11 3.21 10.65 1.12
C PHE A 11 3.30 11.86 0.16
N GLU A 12 4.38 12.61 0.21
CA GLU A 12 4.60 13.76 -0.67
C GLU A 12 4.72 13.33 -2.13
N LYS A 13 5.45 12.24 -2.41
CA LYS A 13 5.54 11.64 -3.74
C LYS A 13 4.18 11.19 -4.27
N PHE A 14 3.38 10.54 -3.43
CA PHE A 14 2.03 10.13 -3.78
C PHE A 14 1.15 11.33 -4.10
N GLN A 15 1.19 12.38 -3.28
CA GLN A 15 0.43 13.62 -3.49
C GLN A 15 0.81 14.32 -4.80
N ALA A 16 2.10 14.34 -5.14
CA ALA A 16 2.55 14.90 -6.41
C ALA A 16 2.06 14.07 -7.61
N ALA A 17 2.14 12.74 -7.51
CA ALA A 17 1.71 11.84 -8.56
C ALA A 17 0.20 11.89 -8.80
N ILE A 18 -0.62 11.93 -7.74
CA ILE A 18 -2.07 12.02 -7.89
C ILE A 18 -2.50 13.34 -8.53
N ARG A 19 -1.88 14.48 -8.12
CA ARG A 19 -2.13 15.77 -8.78
C ARG A 19 -1.75 15.74 -10.27
N ALA A 20 -0.69 15.05 -10.65
CA ALA A 20 -0.30 14.91 -12.05
C ALA A 20 -1.34 14.09 -12.85
N VAL A 21 -1.92 13.05 -12.24
CA VAL A 21 -3.02 12.30 -12.85
C VAL A 21 -4.29 13.13 -12.96
N GLU A 22 -4.61 13.93 -11.96
CA GLU A 22 -5.76 14.86 -11.97
C GLU A 22 -5.62 15.91 -13.09
N ALA A 23 -4.40 16.40 -13.34
CA ALA A 23 -4.08 17.37 -14.37
C ALA A 23 -3.81 16.77 -15.76
N ARG A 24 -4.15 15.48 -15.99
CA ARG A 24 -3.90 14.79 -17.27
C ARG A 24 -4.58 15.44 -18.45
N GLY A 25 -3.91 15.42 -19.61
CA GLY A 25 -4.47 15.94 -20.85
C GLY A 25 -5.35 14.94 -21.62
N ALA A 26 -5.15 13.63 -21.39
CA ALA A 26 -5.92 12.55 -22.01
C ALA A 26 -6.84 11.92 -20.96
N PRO A 27 -8.16 12.03 -21.06
CA PRO A 27 -9.11 11.52 -20.06
C PRO A 27 -8.92 10.05 -19.72
N GLU A 28 -8.65 9.21 -20.73
CA GLU A 28 -8.41 7.77 -20.59
C GLU A 28 -7.11 7.42 -19.85
N ALA A 29 -6.12 8.31 -19.80
CA ALA A 29 -4.88 8.09 -19.05
C ALA A 29 -5.03 8.48 -17.58
N GLY A 30 -6.05 7.95 -16.92
CA GLY A 30 -6.47 8.31 -15.56
C GLY A 30 -5.95 7.40 -14.44
N TRP A 31 -4.94 6.56 -14.69
CA TRP A 31 -4.49 5.60 -13.69
C TRP A 31 -3.16 5.98 -13.06
N LEU A 32 -3.08 5.83 -11.72
CA LEU A 32 -1.85 5.90 -10.93
C LEU A 32 -1.46 4.50 -10.47
N LEU A 33 -0.23 4.08 -10.73
CA LEU A 33 0.34 2.87 -10.14
C LEU A 33 1.25 3.24 -8.97
N VAL A 34 0.88 2.79 -7.76
CA VAL A 34 1.67 2.89 -6.54
C VAL A 34 2.39 1.58 -6.33
N ALA A 35 3.69 1.56 -6.55
CA ALA A 35 4.54 0.38 -6.45
C ALA A 35 5.48 0.46 -5.24
N GLY A 36 6.00 -0.67 -4.81
CA GLY A 36 6.99 -0.74 -3.74
C GLY A 36 6.88 -2.03 -2.94
N ASP A 37 7.96 -2.44 -2.29
CA ASP A 37 7.97 -3.64 -1.45
C ASP A 37 6.99 -3.54 -0.27
N PRO A 38 6.69 -4.66 0.38
CA PRO A 38 5.87 -4.66 1.59
C PRO A 38 6.43 -3.75 2.69
N ALA A 39 5.53 -3.25 3.54
CA ALA A 39 5.85 -2.41 4.69
C ALA A 39 6.43 -1.00 4.39
N ARG A 40 6.31 -0.49 3.15
CA ARG A 40 6.66 0.90 2.78
C ARG A 40 5.52 1.90 2.97
N GLY A 41 4.40 1.51 3.57
CA GLY A 41 3.28 2.41 3.89
C GLY A 41 2.28 2.67 2.76
N LYS A 42 2.35 1.96 1.63
CA LYS A 42 1.48 2.14 0.46
C LYS A 42 -0.01 2.18 0.81
N SER A 43 -0.51 1.05 1.34
CA SER A 43 -1.94 0.91 1.67
C SER A 43 -2.41 1.98 2.65
N THR A 44 -1.60 2.34 3.66
CA THR A 44 -1.94 3.35 4.66
C THR A 44 -2.09 4.75 4.03
N ILE A 45 -1.18 5.12 3.12
CA ILE A 45 -1.21 6.42 2.45
C ILE A 45 -2.40 6.50 1.48
N VAL A 46 -2.62 5.43 0.69
CA VAL A 46 -3.71 5.39 -0.28
C VAL A 46 -5.07 5.31 0.40
N ASP A 47 -5.21 4.53 1.48
CA ASP A 47 -6.44 4.47 2.30
C ASP A 47 -6.79 5.84 2.89
N LYS A 48 -5.78 6.56 3.43
CA LYS A 48 -5.98 7.93 3.93
C LYS A 48 -6.47 8.88 2.84
N TRP A 49 -5.90 8.81 1.66
CA TRP A 49 -6.35 9.60 0.53
C TRP A 49 -7.76 9.21 0.09
N ALA A 50 -8.06 7.91 -0.01
CA ALA A 50 -9.37 7.42 -0.38
C ALA A 50 -10.46 7.90 0.61
N ALA A 51 -10.17 7.86 1.92
CA ALA A 51 -11.09 8.36 2.94
C ALA A 51 -11.33 9.88 2.84
N GLN A 52 -10.36 10.65 2.33
CA GLN A 52 -10.49 12.10 2.17
C GLN A 52 -11.24 12.51 0.89
N THR A 53 -11.11 11.72 -0.16
CA THR A 53 -11.70 12.00 -1.49
C THR A 53 -13.02 11.28 -1.74
N GLY A 54 -13.44 10.39 -0.84
CA GLY A 54 -14.59 9.54 -1.06
C GLY A 54 -14.35 8.45 -2.11
N ALA A 55 -13.09 8.11 -2.40
CA ALA A 55 -12.75 7.07 -3.34
C ALA A 55 -13.23 5.69 -2.84
N ILE A 56 -13.65 4.85 -3.76
CA ILE A 56 -14.03 3.47 -3.48
C ILE A 56 -12.76 2.66 -3.30
N TYR A 57 -12.55 2.09 -2.11
CA TYR A 57 -11.37 1.29 -1.79
C TYR A 57 -11.69 -0.21 -1.79
N LEU A 58 -11.10 -0.94 -2.72
CA LEU A 58 -11.22 -2.38 -2.84
C LEU A 58 -9.87 -3.05 -2.65
N ARG A 59 -9.84 -4.10 -1.83
CA ARG A 59 -8.65 -4.92 -1.66
C ARG A 59 -8.76 -6.18 -2.48
N GLY A 60 -7.81 -6.38 -3.39
CA GLY A 60 -7.72 -7.53 -4.26
C GLY A 60 -7.74 -8.85 -3.50
N LYS A 61 -8.52 -9.78 -3.99
CA LYS A 61 -8.69 -11.13 -3.44
C LYS A 61 -8.30 -12.18 -4.45
N GLU A 62 -7.77 -13.28 -3.96
CA GLU A 62 -7.35 -14.39 -4.81
C GLU A 62 -8.48 -14.94 -5.68
N GLN A 63 -9.72 -14.89 -5.16
CA GLN A 63 -10.90 -15.41 -5.83
C GLN A 63 -11.58 -14.41 -6.78
N TRP A 64 -10.98 -13.25 -7.01
CA TRP A 64 -11.61 -12.26 -7.87
C TRP A 64 -11.76 -12.75 -9.31
N THR A 65 -13.00 -12.71 -9.75
CA THR A 65 -13.42 -12.76 -11.15
C THR A 65 -14.02 -11.41 -11.54
N PRO A 66 -14.17 -11.08 -12.83
CA PRO A 66 -14.87 -9.86 -13.26
C PRO A 66 -16.25 -9.67 -12.61
N SER A 67 -17.02 -10.73 -12.49
CA SER A 67 -18.35 -10.69 -11.86
C SER A 67 -18.28 -10.44 -10.36
N PHE A 68 -17.29 -11.04 -9.66
CA PHE A 68 -17.11 -10.84 -8.23
C PHE A 68 -16.61 -9.43 -7.94
N PHE A 69 -15.62 -8.93 -8.67
CA PHE A 69 -15.15 -7.55 -8.57
C PHE A 69 -16.28 -6.55 -8.75
N LEU A 70 -17.09 -6.72 -9.81
CA LEU A 70 -18.23 -5.85 -10.09
C LEU A 70 -19.30 -5.91 -8.98
N ALA A 71 -19.49 -7.08 -8.35
CA ALA A 71 -20.40 -7.23 -7.23
C ALA A 71 -19.91 -6.50 -5.98
N GLU A 72 -18.61 -6.59 -5.66
CA GLU A 72 -18.04 -5.86 -4.53
C GLU A 72 -18.08 -4.35 -4.75
N LEU A 73 -17.78 -3.90 -5.97
CA LEU A 73 -17.85 -2.49 -6.35
C LEU A 73 -19.30 -1.96 -6.21
N ALA A 74 -20.28 -2.72 -6.69
CA ALA A 74 -21.70 -2.40 -6.55
C ALA A 74 -22.13 -2.34 -5.07
N GLY A 75 -21.65 -3.25 -4.24
CA GLY A 75 -21.89 -3.27 -2.80
C GLY A 75 -21.36 -2.01 -2.10
N GLN A 76 -20.13 -1.56 -2.43
CA GLN A 76 -19.57 -0.31 -1.90
C GLN A 76 -20.41 0.92 -2.31
N LEU A 77 -20.99 0.90 -3.49
CA LEU A 77 -21.88 1.93 -4.02
C LEU A 77 -23.32 1.83 -3.52
N LYS A 78 -23.63 0.83 -2.69
CA LYS A 78 -25.00 0.54 -2.20
C LYS A 78 -26.02 0.37 -3.35
N ILE A 79 -25.57 -0.25 -4.43
CA ILE A 79 -26.42 -0.61 -5.57
C ILE A 79 -27.21 -1.89 -5.19
N ASP A 80 -28.44 -2.00 -5.68
CA ASP A 80 -29.32 -3.15 -5.44
C ASP A 80 -28.63 -4.47 -5.82
N ASP A 81 -28.50 -5.36 -4.82
CA ASP A 81 -27.87 -6.66 -4.99
C ASP A 81 -28.62 -7.62 -5.93
N SER A 82 -29.89 -7.33 -6.24
CA SER A 82 -30.66 -8.12 -7.20
C SER A 82 -30.18 -7.95 -8.64
N LEU A 83 -29.54 -6.82 -8.96
CA LEU A 83 -29.01 -6.56 -10.30
C LEU A 83 -27.90 -7.53 -10.68
N ARG A 84 -27.85 -7.96 -11.94
CA ARG A 84 -26.84 -8.87 -12.48
C ARG A 84 -26.33 -8.39 -13.84
N GLY A 85 -25.16 -8.86 -14.24
CA GLY A 85 -24.58 -8.66 -15.57
C GLY A 85 -24.64 -7.21 -16.03
N LYS A 86 -25.23 -6.98 -17.19
CA LYS A 86 -25.32 -5.66 -17.84
C LYS A 86 -26.01 -4.61 -16.94
N ALA A 87 -27.09 -4.99 -16.25
CA ALA A 87 -27.84 -4.05 -15.41
C ALA A 87 -27.00 -3.55 -14.22
N ARG A 88 -26.23 -4.46 -13.57
CA ARG A 88 -25.31 -4.11 -12.49
C ARG A 88 -24.20 -3.20 -13.03
N PHE A 89 -23.57 -3.55 -14.16
CA PHE A 89 -22.53 -2.72 -14.78
C PHE A 89 -23.03 -1.31 -15.09
N GLN A 90 -24.22 -1.19 -15.70
CA GLN A 90 -24.82 0.10 -16.02
C GLN A 90 -25.09 0.95 -14.76
N ALA A 91 -25.57 0.35 -13.69
CA ALA A 91 -25.80 1.05 -12.42
C ALA A 91 -24.47 1.54 -11.80
N VAL A 92 -23.41 0.72 -11.87
CA VAL A 92 -22.07 1.10 -11.38
C VAL A 92 -21.51 2.30 -12.14
N ILE A 93 -21.49 2.27 -13.48
CA ILE A 93 -20.95 3.39 -14.28
C ILE A 93 -21.79 4.66 -14.10
N THR A 94 -23.11 4.54 -14.00
CA THR A 94 -23.99 5.69 -13.75
C THR A 94 -23.66 6.35 -12.39
N ARG A 95 -23.47 5.55 -11.35
CA ARG A 95 -23.17 6.06 -10.01
C ARG A 95 -21.78 6.68 -9.92
N ILE A 96 -20.75 5.98 -10.43
CA ILE A 96 -19.36 6.47 -10.45
C ILE A 96 -19.25 7.74 -11.28
N GLY A 97 -19.85 7.77 -12.48
CA GLY A 97 -19.80 8.93 -13.36
C GLY A 97 -20.51 10.14 -12.77
N ALA A 98 -21.67 9.96 -12.13
CA ALA A 98 -22.41 11.05 -11.51
C ALA A 98 -21.68 11.69 -10.33
N GLU A 99 -20.97 10.91 -9.52
CA GLU A 99 -20.26 11.38 -8.32
C GLU A 99 -18.75 11.55 -8.54
N GLN A 100 -18.25 11.19 -9.73
CA GLN A 100 -16.81 11.24 -10.09
C GLN A 100 -15.91 10.56 -9.03
N MET A 101 -16.37 9.40 -8.54
CA MET A 101 -15.69 8.67 -7.47
C MET A 101 -14.46 7.93 -8.00
N PRO A 102 -13.24 8.23 -7.51
CA PRO A 102 -12.06 7.45 -7.84
C PRO A 102 -12.19 6.01 -7.34
N VAL A 103 -11.52 5.07 -8.01
CA VAL A 103 -11.49 3.66 -7.61
C VAL A 103 -10.08 3.26 -7.22
N VAL A 104 -9.92 2.72 -6.02
CA VAL A 104 -8.66 2.15 -5.53
C VAL A 104 -8.73 0.63 -5.57
N VAL A 105 -7.70 0.02 -6.16
CA VAL A 105 -7.47 -1.43 -6.13
C VAL A 105 -6.16 -1.70 -5.43
N ASP A 106 -6.22 -2.06 -4.15
CA ASP A 106 -5.06 -2.53 -3.39
C ASP A 106 -4.79 -4.01 -3.65
N GLU A 107 -3.55 -4.46 -3.51
CA GLU A 107 -3.11 -5.83 -3.86
C GLU A 107 -3.49 -6.20 -5.31
N VAL A 108 -3.21 -5.28 -6.24
CA VAL A 108 -3.64 -5.37 -7.66
C VAL A 108 -3.16 -6.62 -8.38
N GLN A 109 -2.12 -7.31 -7.88
CA GLN A 109 -1.67 -8.59 -8.44
C GLN A 109 -2.78 -9.66 -8.51
N HIS A 110 -3.78 -9.58 -7.63
CA HIS A 110 -4.95 -10.46 -7.67
C HIS A 110 -5.92 -10.11 -8.81
N ALA A 111 -5.97 -8.86 -9.22
CA ALA A 111 -6.76 -8.40 -10.37
C ALA A 111 -6.11 -8.72 -11.74
N MET A 112 -4.85 -9.18 -11.73
CA MET A 112 -4.10 -9.49 -12.96
C MET A 112 -4.19 -10.95 -13.39
N ARG A 113 -5.03 -11.75 -12.76
CA ARG A 113 -5.31 -13.15 -13.17
C ARG A 113 -6.12 -13.18 -14.48
N ASP A 114 -6.14 -14.31 -15.11
CA ASP A 114 -6.91 -14.55 -16.34
C ASP A 114 -6.73 -13.43 -17.40
N ASN A 115 -5.45 -13.16 -17.71
CA ASN A 115 -5.06 -12.08 -18.61
C ASN A 115 -5.58 -10.69 -18.16
N ALA A 116 -5.61 -10.46 -16.84
CA ALA A 116 -6.07 -9.22 -16.20
C ALA A 116 -7.55 -8.88 -16.47
N ALA A 117 -8.42 -9.88 -16.57
CA ALA A 117 -9.83 -9.70 -16.87
C ALA A 117 -10.56 -8.75 -15.90
N VAL A 118 -10.14 -8.68 -14.64
CA VAL A 118 -10.68 -7.71 -13.67
C VAL A 118 -10.26 -6.29 -14.00
N LEU A 119 -9.01 -6.09 -14.43
CA LEU A 119 -8.52 -4.76 -14.85
C LEU A 119 -9.17 -4.30 -16.16
N GLU A 120 -9.58 -5.22 -17.05
CA GLU A 120 -10.37 -4.87 -18.23
C GLU A 120 -11.74 -4.28 -17.83
N VAL A 121 -12.40 -4.86 -16.82
CA VAL A 121 -13.65 -4.28 -16.30
C VAL A 121 -13.41 -2.92 -15.66
N LEU A 122 -12.33 -2.76 -14.90
CA LEU A 122 -11.97 -1.47 -14.32
C LEU A 122 -11.68 -0.43 -15.42
N ARG A 123 -10.98 -0.84 -16.50
CA ARG A 123 -10.72 0.03 -17.65
C ARG A 123 -12.04 0.49 -18.28
N ASP A 124 -12.95 -0.43 -18.56
CA ASP A 124 -14.23 -0.08 -19.18
C ASP A 124 -15.01 0.91 -18.29
N ILE A 125 -14.96 0.75 -16.94
CA ILE A 125 -15.57 1.69 -16.01
C ILE A 125 -14.91 3.05 -16.12
N THR A 126 -13.58 3.11 -15.99
CA THR A 126 -12.85 4.39 -15.97
C THR A 126 -12.87 5.10 -17.33
N ASP A 127 -12.83 4.38 -18.44
CA ASP A 127 -12.95 4.97 -19.77
C ASP A 127 -14.34 5.59 -20.01
N LEU A 128 -15.41 4.95 -19.49
CA LEU A 128 -16.80 5.46 -19.62
C LEU A 128 -17.14 6.59 -18.66
N THR A 129 -16.45 6.69 -17.55
CA THR A 129 -16.73 7.68 -16.49
C THR A 129 -15.68 8.79 -16.37
N GLU A 130 -14.54 8.63 -17.08
CA GLU A 130 -13.38 9.51 -17.03
C GLU A 130 -12.80 9.65 -15.61
N THR A 131 -13.08 8.69 -14.72
CA THR A 131 -12.64 8.72 -13.34
C THR A 131 -11.21 8.19 -13.17
N ILE A 132 -10.59 8.53 -12.05
CA ILE A 132 -9.24 8.10 -11.70
C ILE A 132 -9.28 6.70 -11.10
N ALA A 133 -8.29 5.87 -11.44
CA ALA A 133 -8.01 4.65 -10.69
C ALA A 133 -6.61 4.68 -10.06
N VAL A 134 -6.51 4.18 -8.82
CA VAL A 134 -5.24 4.01 -8.11
C VAL A 134 -4.99 2.52 -7.88
N LEU A 135 -3.94 2.00 -8.49
CA LEU A 135 -3.51 0.61 -8.36
C LEU A 135 -2.36 0.52 -7.36
N VAL A 136 -2.47 -0.35 -6.36
CA VAL A 136 -1.41 -0.54 -5.35
C VAL A 136 -0.82 -1.94 -5.46
N ALA A 137 0.51 -2.03 -5.58
CA ALA A 137 1.21 -3.26 -5.91
C ALA A 137 2.59 -3.40 -5.26
N GLY A 138 3.11 -4.63 -5.19
CA GLY A 138 4.55 -4.91 -5.09
C GLY A 138 5.26 -4.60 -6.41
N VAL A 139 6.55 -4.23 -6.35
CA VAL A 139 7.27 -3.68 -7.52
C VAL A 139 7.43 -4.69 -8.64
N ASP A 140 8.01 -5.86 -8.36
CA ASP A 140 8.58 -6.68 -9.43
C ASP A 140 7.59 -7.48 -10.27
N ASP A 141 6.55 -8.02 -9.66
CA ASP A 141 5.63 -8.91 -10.39
C ASP A 141 4.64 -8.11 -11.25
N VAL A 142 4.04 -7.07 -10.70
CA VAL A 142 3.03 -6.27 -11.40
C VAL A 142 3.63 -5.51 -12.58
N MET A 143 4.78 -4.87 -12.40
CA MET A 143 5.47 -4.13 -13.47
C MET A 143 5.87 -5.04 -14.63
N ARG A 144 6.43 -6.22 -14.33
CA ARG A 144 6.79 -7.21 -15.35
C ARG A 144 5.56 -7.74 -16.11
N ARG A 145 4.43 -7.90 -15.42
CA ARG A 145 3.19 -8.37 -16.04
C ARG A 145 2.59 -7.29 -16.94
N LEU A 146 2.54 -6.04 -16.49
CA LEU A 146 2.06 -4.89 -17.27
C LEU A 146 2.89 -4.63 -18.55
N ALA A 147 4.16 -4.98 -18.52
CA ALA A 147 5.03 -4.86 -19.71
C ALA A 147 4.72 -5.88 -20.83
N ARG A 148 3.84 -6.86 -20.59
CA ARG A 148 3.46 -7.86 -21.61
C ARG A 148 2.65 -7.21 -22.72
N PRO A 149 2.89 -7.62 -23.99
CA PRO A 149 2.14 -7.09 -25.14
C PRO A 149 0.62 -7.25 -25.02
N SER A 150 0.15 -8.34 -24.38
CA SER A 150 -1.28 -8.60 -24.14
C SER A 150 -1.95 -7.59 -23.19
N LEU A 151 -1.19 -6.87 -22.38
CA LEU A 151 -1.70 -5.89 -21.43
C LEU A 151 -1.41 -4.44 -21.82
N LYS A 152 -0.97 -4.20 -23.06
CA LYS A 152 -0.62 -2.87 -23.56
C LYS A 152 -1.77 -1.85 -23.42
N GLN A 153 -3.00 -2.29 -23.60
CA GLN A 153 -4.18 -1.42 -23.47
C GLN A 153 -4.40 -0.99 -22.02
N ILE A 154 -4.21 -1.90 -21.06
CA ILE A 154 -4.27 -1.58 -19.63
C ILE A 154 -3.10 -0.66 -19.24
N ALA A 155 -1.89 -1.01 -19.65
CA ALA A 155 -0.70 -0.23 -19.36
C ALA A 155 -0.79 1.22 -19.88
N SER A 156 -1.45 1.45 -21.01
CA SER A 156 -1.64 2.79 -21.60
C SER A 156 -2.56 3.71 -20.76
N ARG A 157 -3.33 3.17 -19.82
CA ARG A 157 -4.15 3.97 -18.88
C ARG A 157 -3.33 4.51 -17.71
N ILE A 158 -2.13 3.98 -17.48
CA ILE A 158 -1.26 4.40 -16.37
C ILE A 158 -0.52 5.68 -16.79
N ALA A 159 -1.00 6.82 -16.28
CA ALA A 159 -0.38 8.12 -16.52
C ALA A 159 0.86 8.34 -15.65
N GLN A 160 0.85 7.81 -14.43
CA GLN A 160 1.92 7.99 -13.46
C GLN A 160 2.24 6.68 -12.72
N VAL A 161 3.51 6.50 -12.43
CA VAL A 161 4.00 5.43 -11.55
C VAL A 161 4.77 6.08 -10.41
N VAL A 162 4.40 5.78 -9.18
CA VAL A 162 5.15 6.21 -8.01
C VAL A 162 5.67 5.00 -7.26
N GLU A 163 6.97 4.94 -7.10
CA GLU A 163 7.64 3.88 -6.35
C GLU A 163 7.96 4.34 -4.93
N PHE A 164 7.32 3.72 -3.95
CA PHE A 164 7.60 3.98 -2.55
C PHE A 164 8.94 3.37 -2.16
N GLN A 165 9.77 4.15 -1.52
CA GLN A 165 11.07 3.74 -1.01
C GLN A 165 10.99 3.47 0.51
N PRO A 166 11.96 2.77 1.09
CA PRO A 166 12.12 2.78 2.54
C PRO A 166 12.20 4.22 3.06
N ASN A 167 11.67 4.48 4.24
CA ASN A 167 11.82 5.77 4.90
C ASN A 167 13.31 6.05 5.15
N ASP A 168 13.74 7.26 4.92
CA ASP A 168 15.07 7.71 5.31
C ASP A 168 15.16 7.94 6.83
N LEU A 169 16.33 8.40 7.30
CA LEU A 169 16.52 8.66 8.74
C LEU A 169 15.63 9.81 9.23
N GLY A 170 15.40 10.84 8.38
CA GLY A 170 14.52 11.97 8.70
C GLY A 170 13.08 11.54 8.84
N ASP A 171 12.58 10.77 7.89
CA ASP A 171 11.24 10.17 7.95
C ASP A 171 11.10 9.25 9.17
N THR A 172 12.13 8.43 9.48
CA THR A 172 12.12 7.56 10.67
C THR A 172 12.06 8.38 11.95
N ALA A 173 12.83 9.47 12.04
CA ALA A 173 12.79 10.37 13.18
C ALA A 173 11.41 11.03 13.35
N LEU A 174 10.82 11.49 12.25
CA LEU A 174 9.47 12.05 12.23
C LEU A 174 8.42 11.03 12.70
N VAL A 175 8.51 9.78 12.26
CA VAL A 175 7.62 8.69 12.67
C VAL A 175 7.79 8.42 14.17
N CYS A 176 9.01 8.30 14.67
CA CYS A 176 9.29 8.12 16.10
C CYS A 176 8.72 9.26 16.93
N GLN A 177 8.94 10.51 16.52
CA GLN A 177 8.47 11.70 17.22
C GLN A 177 6.92 11.78 17.28
N GLN A 178 6.25 11.46 16.18
CA GLN A 178 4.79 11.63 16.11
C GLN A 178 4.01 10.45 16.67
N LEU A 179 4.53 9.23 16.55
CA LEU A 179 3.81 8.03 16.97
C LEU A 179 4.13 7.61 18.42
N ALA A 180 5.31 7.92 18.95
CA ALA A 180 5.66 7.53 20.29
C ALA A 180 4.98 8.42 21.36
N ASP A 181 4.59 7.79 22.47
CA ASP A 181 4.09 8.47 23.68
C ASP A 181 5.23 8.94 24.60
N VAL A 182 6.46 8.45 24.34
CA VAL A 182 7.67 8.78 25.09
C VAL A 182 8.69 9.44 24.17
N GLU A 183 9.60 10.23 24.73
CA GLU A 183 10.69 10.81 23.96
C GLU A 183 11.72 9.73 23.60
N ILE A 184 12.00 9.53 22.32
CA ILE A 184 13.03 8.62 21.81
C ILE A 184 14.25 9.45 21.44
N ALA A 185 15.38 9.17 22.07
CA ALA A 185 16.63 9.93 21.84
C ALA A 185 17.18 9.68 20.43
N PRO A 186 17.91 10.65 19.83
CA PRO A 186 18.39 10.54 18.45
C PRO A 186 19.28 9.32 18.18
N ASP A 187 20.09 8.89 19.14
CA ASP A 187 20.91 7.69 19.06
C ASP A 187 20.07 6.41 18.93
N LEU A 188 18.97 6.35 19.66
CA LEU A 188 18.00 5.23 19.58
C LEU A 188 17.20 5.30 18.29
N VAL A 189 16.82 6.49 17.79
CA VAL A 189 16.17 6.67 16.49
C VAL A 189 17.08 6.14 15.35
N ALA A 190 18.38 6.47 15.39
CA ALA A 190 19.35 5.97 14.41
C ALA A 190 19.43 4.43 14.42
N GLU A 191 19.38 3.83 15.61
CA GLU A 191 19.41 2.37 15.75
C GLU A 191 18.09 1.72 15.27
N VAL A 192 16.94 2.33 15.57
CA VAL A 192 15.63 1.92 15.00
C VAL A 192 15.67 1.95 13.47
N HIS A 193 16.18 3.04 12.88
CA HIS A 193 16.34 3.16 11.44
C HIS A 193 17.24 2.06 10.87
N ARG A 194 18.38 1.83 11.48
CA ARG A 194 19.36 0.81 11.06
C ARG A 194 18.73 -0.59 11.07
N GLN A 195 18.04 -0.97 12.16
CA GLN A 195 17.45 -2.30 12.30
C GLN A 195 16.20 -2.48 11.44
N SER A 196 15.35 -1.45 11.33
CA SER A 196 14.13 -1.48 10.52
C SER A 196 14.40 -1.38 9.02
N ARG A 197 15.59 -0.94 8.62
CA ARG A 197 15.93 -0.58 7.23
C ARG A 197 14.93 0.43 6.62
N GLY A 198 14.37 1.30 7.45
CA GLY A 198 13.37 2.28 7.04
C GLY A 198 11.98 1.72 6.74
N LEU A 199 11.71 0.45 7.06
CA LEU A 199 10.40 -0.17 6.82
C LEU A 199 9.40 0.23 7.92
N MET A 200 8.25 0.74 7.54
CA MET A 200 7.26 1.32 8.46
C MET A 200 6.79 0.34 9.53
N ARG A 201 6.47 -0.91 9.17
CA ARG A 201 5.97 -1.90 10.13
C ARG A 201 7.00 -2.25 11.21
N PRO A 202 8.28 -2.54 10.89
CA PRO A 202 9.32 -2.70 11.89
C PRO A 202 9.54 -1.45 12.76
N ILE A 203 9.48 -0.23 12.20
CA ILE A 203 9.57 1.01 12.97
C ILE A 203 8.45 1.08 14.02
N CYS A 204 7.19 0.85 13.61
CA CYS A 204 6.06 0.86 14.53
C CYS A 204 6.19 -0.21 15.64
N ASN A 205 6.68 -1.40 15.30
CA ASN A 205 6.93 -2.45 16.29
C ASN A 205 8.05 -2.07 17.26
N ALA A 206 9.12 -1.44 16.78
CA ALA A 206 10.19 -0.94 17.63
C ALA A 206 9.68 0.14 18.60
N ILE A 207 8.87 1.09 18.12
CA ILE A 207 8.25 2.11 18.98
C ILE A 207 7.42 1.45 20.08
N ALA A 208 6.59 0.47 19.75
CA ALA A 208 5.79 -0.25 20.75
C ALA A 208 6.66 -0.95 21.82
N GLY A 209 7.77 -1.56 21.41
CA GLY A 209 8.74 -2.17 22.32
C GLY A 209 9.43 -1.14 23.23
N ILE A 210 9.82 0.01 22.66
CA ILE A 210 10.44 1.12 23.38
C ILE A 210 9.46 1.69 24.44
N GLU A 211 8.20 1.90 24.07
CA GLU A 211 7.15 2.36 24.99
C GLU A 211 6.91 1.37 26.14
N ALA A 212 6.86 0.07 25.82
CA ALA A 212 6.69 -0.96 26.83
C ALA A 212 7.88 -0.98 27.84
N HIS A 213 9.10 -0.75 27.34
CA HIS A 213 10.29 -0.61 28.21
C HIS A 213 10.21 0.66 29.06
N ALA A 214 9.88 1.80 28.45
CA ALA A 214 9.74 3.08 29.14
C ALA A 214 8.69 3.02 30.27
N ASN A 215 7.53 2.44 29.98
CA ASN A 215 6.44 2.30 30.96
C ASN A 215 6.85 1.42 32.16
N ARG A 216 7.54 0.30 31.93
CA ARG A 216 8.04 -0.58 33.01
C ARG A 216 9.04 0.12 33.93
N ASN A 217 9.91 0.95 33.32
CA ASN A 217 10.99 1.63 34.02
C ASN A 217 10.65 3.08 34.41
N LYS A 218 9.43 3.56 34.10
CA LYS A 218 8.96 4.94 34.36
C LYS A 218 9.88 6.00 33.73
N LEU A 219 10.37 5.75 32.54
CA LEU A 219 11.28 6.64 31.81
C LEU A 219 10.48 7.60 30.90
N PRO A 220 10.63 8.92 31.06
CA PRO A 220 10.00 9.90 30.16
C PRO A 220 10.73 9.98 28.82
N LYS A 221 12.00 9.56 28.78
CA LYS A 221 12.89 9.54 27.63
C LYS A 221 13.70 8.26 27.61
N VAL A 222 13.84 7.63 26.45
CA VAL A 222 14.61 6.40 26.25
C VAL A 222 15.80 6.65 25.33
N LYS A 223 16.98 6.22 25.75
CA LYS A 223 18.24 6.30 25.01
C LYS A 223 18.68 4.89 24.55
N LEU A 224 19.59 4.82 23.60
CA LEU A 224 20.12 3.54 23.14
C LEU A 224 20.74 2.70 24.28
N ALA A 225 21.41 3.34 25.26
CA ALA A 225 22.01 2.68 26.41
C ALA A 225 20.97 1.93 27.30
N ASP A 226 19.73 2.42 27.37
CA ASP A 226 18.66 1.81 28.16
C ASP A 226 18.17 0.47 27.57
N LEU A 227 18.45 0.24 26.27
CA LEU A 227 18.07 -0.95 25.51
C LEU A 227 19.30 -1.70 24.96
N ALA A 228 20.46 -1.53 25.61
CA ALA A 228 21.70 -2.14 25.15
C ALA A 228 21.57 -3.66 24.99
N GLY A 229 21.95 -4.17 23.83
CA GLY A 229 21.89 -5.59 23.50
C GLY A 229 20.49 -6.14 23.17
N GLN A 230 19.45 -5.30 23.15
CA GLN A 230 18.10 -5.72 22.76
C GLN A 230 17.89 -5.56 21.26
N GLU A 231 17.25 -6.55 20.65
CA GLU A 231 16.79 -6.47 19.26
C GLU A 231 15.46 -5.68 19.23
N LEU A 232 15.47 -4.54 18.53
CA LEU A 232 14.31 -3.64 18.45
C LEU A 232 13.33 -4.06 17.32
N CYS A 233 13.88 -4.64 16.25
CA CYS A 233 13.12 -5.05 15.07
C CYS A 233 13.33 -6.55 14.85
N HIS A 234 12.35 -7.36 15.21
CA HIS A 234 12.42 -8.80 14.97
C HIS A 234 12.22 -9.11 13.50
N ASP A 235 13.29 -9.50 12.81
CA ASP A 235 13.26 -10.03 11.46
C ASP A 235 13.38 -11.57 11.50
N TRP A 236 12.22 -12.24 11.51
CA TRP A 236 12.18 -13.70 11.50
C TRP A 236 12.77 -14.32 10.21
N GLN A 237 12.83 -13.55 9.11
CA GLN A 237 13.39 -14.02 7.84
C GLN A 237 14.92 -14.08 7.87
N SER A 238 15.57 -13.20 8.63
CA SER A 238 17.02 -13.27 8.86
C SER A 238 17.43 -14.43 9.76
N ARG A 239 16.50 -14.96 10.53
CA ARG A 239 16.66 -16.12 11.41
C ARG A 239 16.33 -17.45 10.73
N ARG A 240 16.52 -17.59 9.41
CA ARG A 240 16.42 -18.93 8.80
C ARG A 240 17.36 -19.86 9.56
N PRO A 241 16.87 -20.98 10.16
CA PRO A 241 17.76 -21.99 10.71
C PRO A 241 18.72 -22.38 9.59
N GLN A 242 20.01 -22.26 9.80
CA GLN A 242 20.97 -22.88 8.91
C GLN A 242 20.57 -24.35 8.89
N LEU A 243 20.07 -24.84 7.76
CA LEU A 243 19.85 -26.25 7.56
C LEU A 243 21.21 -26.90 7.79
N VAL A 244 21.38 -27.50 8.96
CA VAL A 244 22.53 -28.37 9.26
C VAL A 244 22.50 -29.42 8.17
N LYS A 245 23.44 -29.33 7.22
CA LYS A 245 23.69 -30.42 6.28
C LYS A 245 24.07 -31.60 7.14
N VAL A 246 23.11 -32.49 7.38
CA VAL A 246 23.41 -33.79 7.92
C VAL A 246 24.33 -34.43 6.88
N ALA A 247 25.61 -34.54 7.22
CA ALA A 247 26.56 -35.28 6.41
C ALA A 247 25.99 -36.67 6.28
N ALA A 248 25.64 -37.06 5.06
CA ALA A 248 25.32 -38.43 4.74
C ALA A 248 26.58 -39.26 5.07
N GLY A 249 26.55 -39.88 6.24
CA GLY A 249 27.58 -40.84 6.66
C GLY A 249 27.56 -41.99 5.68
N GLY A 250 28.69 -42.20 5.03
CA GLY A 250 28.92 -43.32 4.16
C GLY A 250 28.77 -44.64 4.89
N ARG A 251 28.23 -45.59 4.20
CA ARG A 251 28.56 -47.03 4.27
C ARG A 251 28.64 -47.53 2.84
#